data_9734a2f097a9aa3f2f00218c13eda70c
#
_entry.id   9734a2f097a9aa3f2f00218c13eda70c
#
_cell.length_a   1.000
_cell.length_b   1.000
_cell.length_c   1.000
_cell.angle_alpha   90.00
_cell.angle_beta   90.00
_cell.angle_gamma   90.00
#
_symmetry.space_group_name_H-M   'P 1'
#
loop_
_entity.id
_entity.type
_entity.pdbx_description
1 polymer ?
#
loop_
_entity_poly.entity_id
_entity_poly.type
_entity_poly.pdbx_seq_one_letter_code
_entity_poly.pdbx_strand_id
1 'polypeptide(L)'
;MTRNKRFLAHTVTFLIGVLFALGLGLSGMMRPQKVLAFLDISGDWDPSLLLVLGGAFLTYFLSFLLIRRRQAPLLVSKFSMPHKREIDRNLVFGALLFGLGWGLSGFCPGPALTSLVTGHPSVLVFVLSMTIGMFIFESLTVRFREPDGGVGLLEQAPAAK
;
A
#
# COMPACT_ATOMS: atom_id res chain seq x y z
N MET A 1 -17.96 9.49 -17.59
CA MET A 1 -16.67 9.07 -18.18
C MET A 1 -16.95 8.28 -19.44
N THR A 2 -16.39 8.69 -20.59
CA THR A 2 -16.51 7.94 -21.85
C THR A 2 -15.79 6.60 -21.75
N ARG A 3 -16.30 5.57 -22.43
CA ARG A 3 -15.75 4.19 -22.44
C ARG A 3 -14.24 4.16 -22.70
N ASN A 4 -13.75 5.01 -23.58
CA ASN A 4 -12.32 5.14 -23.87
C ASN A 4 -11.47 5.61 -22.68
N LYS A 5 -11.97 6.52 -21.83
CA LYS A 5 -11.24 6.98 -20.65
C LYS A 5 -11.12 5.89 -19.58
N ARG A 6 -12.13 5.04 -19.43
CA ARG A 6 -12.06 3.89 -18.52
C ARG A 6 -11.06 2.86 -19.01
N PHE A 7 -11.09 2.53 -20.27
CA PHE A 7 -10.14 1.59 -20.87
C PHE A 7 -8.70 2.09 -20.71
N LEU A 8 -8.45 3.37 -21.02
CA LEU A 8 -7.13 3.99 -20.82
C LEU A 8 -6.69 3.94 -19.35
N ALA A 9 -7.59 4.23 -18.41
CA ALA A 9 -7.28 4.15 -16.99
C ALA A 9 -6.86 2.73 -16.57
N HIS A 10 -7.59 1.70 -16.99
CA HIS A 10 -7.24 0.31 -16.67
C HIS A 10 -5.90 -0.11 -17.29
N THR A 11 -5.63 0.29 -18.53
CA THR A 11 -4.36 -0.02 -19.21
C THR A 11 -3.18 0.65 -18.48
N VAL A 12 -3.31 1.92 -18.13
CA VAL A 12 -2.28 2.65 -17.39
C VAL A 12 -2.06 2.03 -16.01
N THR A 13 -3.12 1.68 -15.29
CA THR A 13 -3.01 1.01 -13.98
C THR A 13 -2.31 -0.34 -14.11
N PHE A 14 -2.64 -1.12 -15.12
CA PHE A 14 -1.99 -2.40 -15.39
C PHE A 14 -0.49 -2.23 -15.67
N LEU A 15 -0.11 -1.28 -16.53
CA LEU A 15 1.29 -1.00 -16.84
C LEU A 15 2.09 -0.55 -15.61
N ILE A 16 1.49 0.30 -14.76
CA ILE A 16 2.11 0.72 -13.49
C ILE A 16 2.31 -0.49 -12.58
N GLY A 17 1.33 -1.39 -12.48
CA GLY A 17 1.44 -2.61 -11.69
C GLY A 17 2.56 -3.54 -12.19
N VAL A 18 2.68 -3.72 -13.50
CA VAL A 18 3.76 -4.50 -14.12
C VAL A 18 5.13 -3.87 -13.84
N LEU A 19 5.26 -2.56 -14.02
CA LEU A 19 6.51 -1.84 -13.74
C LEU A 19 6.91 -1.95 -12.28
N PHE A 20 5.95 -1.84 -11.36
CA PHE A 20 6.16 -2.02 -9.93
C PHE A 20 6.65 -3.44 -9.58
N ALA A 21 5.98 -4.46 -10.13
CA ALA A 21 6.36 -5.86 -9.91
C ALA A 21 7.76 -6.17 -10.45
N LEU A 22 8.13 -5.64 -11.63
CA LEU A 22 9.47 -5.75 -12.18
C LEU A 22 10.52 -5.08 -11.28
N GLY A 23 10.22 -3.88 -10.77
CA GLY A 23 11.08 -3.17 -9.82
C GLY A 23 11.33 -3.99 -8.54
N LEU A 24 10.28 -4.59 -7.97
CA LEU A 24 10.40 -5.46 -6.80
C LEU A 24 11.23 -6.72 -7.09
N GLY A 25 11.06 -7.33 -8.27
CA GLY A 25 11.83 -8.50 -8.68
C GLY A 25 13.31 -8.19 -8.82
N LEU A 26 13.65 -7.10 -9.51
CA LEU A 26 15.04 -6.67 -9.74
C LEU A 26 15.74 -6.21 -8.45
N SER A 27 15.03 -5.56 -7.54
CA SER A 27 15.57 -5.10 -6.26
C SER A 27 15.83 -6.23 -5.25
N GLY A 28 15.31 -7.43 -5.51
CA GLY A 28 15.36 -8.56 -4.58
C GLY A 28 14.52 -8.39 -3.32
N MET A 29 13.61 -7.39 -3.29
CA MET A 29 12.71 -7.11 -2.15
C MET A 29 11.62 -8.17 -1.94
N MET A 30 11.54 -9.17 -2.82
CA MET A 30 10.68 -10.34 -2.64
C MET A 30 11.22 -11.31 -1.57
N ARG A 31 12.48 -11.16 -1.14
CA ARG A 31 13.12 -12.02 -0.14
C ARG A 31 13.01 -11.38 1.25
N PRO A 32 12.37 -12.04 2.24
CA PRO A 32 12.25 -11.52 3.60
C PRO A 32 13.61 -11.29 4.27
N GLN A 33 14.64 -12.05 3.87
CA GLN A 33 16.00 -11.92 4.39
C GLN A 33 16.59 -10.51 4.16
N LYS A 34 16.22 -9.82 3.08
CA LYS A 34 16.64 -8.44 2.81
C LYS A 34 16.09 -7.46 3.85
N VAL A 35 14.84 -7.65 4.24
CA VAL A 35 14.19 -6.81 5.28
C VAL A 35 14.79 -7.11 6.65
N LEU A 36 14.98 -8.39 6.96
CA LEU A 36 15.57 -8.81 8.24
C LEU A 36 17.01 -8.35 8.37
N ALA A 37 17.83 -8.44 7.31
CA ALA A 37 19.20 -7.95 7.31
C ALA A 37 19.28 -6.42 7.48
N PHE A 38 18.29 -5.68 7.02
CA PHE A 38 18.20 -4.24 7.28
C PHE A 38 17.86 -3.94 8.74
N LEU A 39 17.01 -4.76 9.38
CA LEU A 39 16.61 -4.60 10.78
C LEU A 39 17.69 -5.08 11.76
N ASP A 40 18.59 -5.94 11.32
CA ASP A 40 19.71 -6.47 12.14
C ASP A 40 20.89 -5.50 12.18
N ILE A 41 20.74 -4.44 12.95
CA ILE A 41 21.78 -3.40 13.13
C ILE A 41 23.02 -3.96 13.83
N SER A 42 22.91 -5.09 14.54
CA SER A 42 23.98 -5.68 15.32
C SER A 42 24.80 -6.72 14.55
N GLY A 43 24.30 -7.22 13.42
CA GLY A 43 24.93 -8.24 12.57
C GLY A 43 25.40 -7.69 11.22
N ASP A 44 25.21 -8.49 10.18
CA ASP A 44 25.55 -8.11 8.79
C ASP A 44 24.49 -7.14 8.20
N TRP A 45 24.55 -5.88 8.61
CA TRP A 45 23.61 -4.87 8.20
C TRP A 45 23.67 -4.55 6.71
N ASP A 46 22.54 -4.70 6.01
CA ASP A 46 22.39 -4.41 4.58
C ASP A 46 21.59 -3.11 4.37
N PRO A 47 22.24 -1.99 3.98
CA PRO A 47 21.56 -0.71 3.74
C PRO A 47 20.76 -0.66 2.43
N SER A 48 20.70 -1.73 1.64
CA SER A 48 20.03 -1.73 0.33
C SER A 48 18.56 -1.33 0.40
N LEU A 49 17.86 -1.70 1.49
CA LEU A 49 16.48 -1.30 1.72
C LEU A 49 16.33 0.22 1.88
N LEU A 50 17.29 0.88 2.51
CA LEU A 50 17.29 2.34 2.66
C LEU A 50 17.39 3.05 1.31
N LEU A 51 18.20 2.53 0.38
CA LEU A 51 18.31 3.06 -0.97
C LEU A 51 17.00 2.90 -1.76
N VAL A 52 16.34 1.76 -1.61
CA VAL A 52 15.03 1.52 -2.26
C VAL A 52 13.96 2.46 -1.70
N LEU A 53 13.87 2.58 -0.38
CA LEU A 53 12.92 3.50 0.27
C LEU A 53 13.22 4.96 -0.09
N GLY A 54 14.50 5.36 -0.10
CA GLY A 54 14.94 6.70 -0.50
C GLY A 54 14.60 7.00 -1.95
N GLY A 55 14.83 6.05 -2.86
CA GLY A 55 14.45 6.18 -4.27
C GLY A 55 12.95 6.29 -4.47
N ALA A 56 12.16 5.48 -3.76
CA ALA A 56 10.71 5.56 -3.80
C ALA A 56 10.20 6.89 -3.26
N PHE A 57 10.75 7.37 -2.14
CA PHE A 57 10.43 8.67 -1.56
C PHE A 57 10.75 9.83 -2.52
N LEU A 58 11.94 9.82 -3.12
CA LEU A 58 12.37 10.85 -4.08
C LEU A 58 11.45 10.87 -5.30
N THR A 59 11.14 9.72 -5.86
CA THR A 59 10.22 9.59 -7.01
C THR A 59 8.83 10.09 -6.66
N TYR A 60 8.31 9.72 -5.50
CA TYR A 60 7.02 10.21 -5.00
C TYR A 60 7.04 11.73 -4.82
N PHE A 61 8.07 12.27 -4.17
CA PHE A 61 8.20 13.70 -3.89
C PHE A 61 8.26 14.54 -5.17
N LEU A 62 9.08 14.13 -6.14
CA LEU A 62 9.16 14.80 -7.45
C LEU A 62 7.83 14.72 -8.20
N SER A 63 7.19 13.55 -8.22
CA SER A 63 5.88 13.36 -8.84
C SER A 63 4.81 14.23 -8.18
N PHE A 64 4.83 14.31 -6.85
CA PHE A 64 3.90 15.14 -6.08
C PHE A 64 4.07 16.63 -6.38
N LEU A 65 5.33 17.12 -6.48
CA LEU A 65 5.62 18.51 -6.87
C LEU A 65 5.09 18.83 -8.27
N LEU A 66 5.26 17.91 -9.22
CA LEU A 66 4.77 18.06 -10.58
C LEU A 66 3.23 18.06 -10.64
N ILE A 67 2.60 17.15 -9.89
CA ILE A 67 1.14 17.03 -9.84
C ILE A 67 0.50 18.25 -9.18
N ARG A 68 1.09 18.77 -8.11
CA ARG A 68 0.59 19.98 -7.43
C ARG A 68 0.57 21.23 -8.31
N ARG A 69 1.44 21.30 -9.33
CA ARG A 69 1.44 22.39 -10.31
C ARG A 69 0.28 22.31 -11.30
N ARG A 70 -0.42 21.16 -11.36
CA ARG A 70 -1.59 20.99 -12.24
C ARG A 70 -2.88 21.32 -11.49
N GLN A 71 -3.77 22.04 -12.17
CA GLN A 71 -5.06 22.44 -11.59
C GLN A 71 -6.10 21.32 -11.61
N ALA A 72 -5.90 20.27 -12.41
CA ALA A 72 -6.83 19.16 -12.50
C ALA A 72 -6.12 17.82 -12.79
N PRO A 73 -6.62 16.69 -12.28
CA PRO A 73 -6.14 15.36 -12.64
C PRO A 73 -6.50 15.02 -14.09
N LEU A 74 -5.64 14.23 -14.76
CA LEU A 74 -5.82 13.88 -16.18
C LEU A 74 -7.00 12.91 -16.43
N LEU A 75 -7.27 12.03 -15.46
CA LEU A 75 -8.22 10.93 -15.62
C LEU A 75 -9.46 11.05 -14.73
N VAL A 76 -9.45 11.90 -13.72
CA VAL A 76 -10.52 12.08 -12.74
C VAL A 76 -10.93 13.55 -12.66
N SER A 77 -12.19 13.84 -12.36
CA SER A 77 -12.73 15.20 -12.42
C SER A 77 -12.28 16.11 -11.28
N LYS A 78 -11.87 15.55 -10.13
CA LYS A 78 -11.48 16.33 -8.93
C LYS A 78 -10.39 15.60 -8.13
N PHE A 79 -9.48 16.37 -7.50
CA PHE A 79 -8.58 15.83 -6.48
C PHE A 79 -9.37 15.60 -5.19
N SER A 80 -9.40 14.37 -4.71
CA SER A 80 -9.93 14.03 -3.39
C SER A 80 -8.76 13.97 -2.42
N MET A 81 -8.59 15.02 -1.62
CA MET A 81 -7.57 15.05 -0.56
C MET A 81 -8.23 14.75 0.78
N PRO A 82 -7.69 13.84 1.59
CA PRO A 82 -8.21 13.58 2.93
C PRO A 82 -8.03 14.83 3.80
N HIS A 83 -9.12 15.25 4.46
CA HIS A 83 -9.14 16.45 5.31
C HIS A 83 -8.82 16.13 6.78
N LYS A 84 -8.86 14.87 7.19
CA LYS A 84 -8.58 14.47 8.57
C LYS A 84 -7.07 14.53 8.84
N ARG A 85 -6.66 15.47 9.68
CA ARG A 85 -5.28 15.65 10.17
C ARG A 85 -5.09 15.17 11.61
N GLU A 86 -6.14 14.65 12.22
CA GLU A 86 -6.10 14.24 13.62
C GLU A 86 -5.46 12.86 13.75
N ILE A 87 -4.46 12.76 14.62
CA ILE A 87 -3.83 11.50 14.99
C ILE A 87 -4.73 10.87 16.06
N ASP A 88 -5.54 9.90 15.64
CA ASP A 88 -6.40 9.13 16.52
C ASP A 88 -5.61 8.00 17.21
N ARG A 89 -6.02 7.64 18.44
CA ARG A 89 -5.46 6.52 19.20
C ARG A 89 -5.50 5.21 18.41
N ASN A 90 -6.58 4.98 17.66
CA ASN A 90 -6.74 3.80 16.82
C ASN A 90 -5.68 3.73 15.70
N LEU A 91 -5.30 4.88 15.14
CA LEU A 91 -4.23 4.97 14.17
C LEU A 91 -2.87 4.57 14.77
N VAL A 92 -2.58 5.04 15.99
CA VAL A 92 -1.33 4.72 16.68
C VAL A 92 -1.25 3.23 17.01
N PHE A 93 -2.32 2.66 17.58
CA PHE A 93 -2.38 1.23 17.87
C PHE A 93 -2.28 0.37 16.61
N GLY A 94 -2.97 0.75 15.54
CA GLY A 94 -2.88 0.06 14.26
C GLY A 94 -1.47 0.10 13.67
N ALA A 95 -0.81 1.25 13.73
CA ALA A 95 0.56 1.40 13.26
C ALA A 95 1.56 0.58 14.07
N LEU A 96 1.40 0.51 15.40
CA LEU A 96 2.22 -0.33 16.28
C LEU A 96 2.04 -1.82 15.97
N LEU A 97 0.79 -2.30 15.86
CA LEU A 97 0.51 -3.70 15.52
C LEU A 97 1.06 -4.06 14.14
N PHE A 98 0.88 -3.18 13.16
CA PHE A 98 1.43 -3.37 11.83
C PHE A 98 2.96 -3.44 11.86
N GLY A 99 3.61 -2.50 12.57
CA GLY A 99 5.07 -2.45 12.69
C GLY A 99 5.65 -3.68 13.36
N LEU A 100 5.01 -4.19 14.42
CA LEU A 100 5.41 -5.44 15.08
C LEU A 100 5.25 -6.65 14.14
N GLY A 101 4.12 -6.77 13.46
CA GLY A 101 3.87 -7.85 12.51
C GLY A 101 4.86 -7.84 11.35
N TRP A 102 5.15 -6.66 10.80
CA TRP A 102 6.12 -6.47 9.74
C TRP A 102 7.55 -6.81 10.19
N GLY A 103 7.96 -6.30 11.36
CA GLY A 103 9.30 -6.55 11.91
C GLY A 103 9.57 -8.02 12.21
N LEU A 104 8.55 -8.75 12.70
CA LEU A 104 8.68 -10.18 12.99
C LEU A 104 8.65 -11.06 11.72
N SER A 105 7.83 -10.71 10.74
CA SER A 105 7.67 -11.51 9.52
C SER A 105 8.73 -11.25 8.47
N GLY A 106 9.29 -10.02 8.40
CA GLY A 106 10.19 -9.57 7.35
C GLY A 106 9.53 -9.43 5.97
N PHE A 107 8.20 -9.68 5.86
CA PHE A 107 7.46 -9.57 4.62
C PHE A 107 6.72 -8.24 4.51
N CYS A 108 6.91 -7.52 3.39
CA CYS A 108 6.04 -6.40 3.03
C CYS A 108 4.80 -6.91 2.28
N PRO A 109 3.60 -6.34 2.50
CA PRO A 109 2.37 -6.77 1.82
C PRO A 109 2.47 -6.78 0.29
N GLY A 110 3.06 -5.76 -0.31
CA GLY A 110 3.22 -5.68 -1.77
C GLY A 110 4.06 -6.81 -2.36
N PRO A 111 5.33 -6.96 -1.94
CA PRO A 111 6.17 -8.09 -2.33
C PRO A 111 5.56 -9.47 -2.02
N ALA A 112 4.85 -9.62 -0.91
CA ALA A 112 4.18 -10.87 -0.57
C ALA A 112 3.11 -11.24 -1.61
N LEU A 113 2.30 -10.29 -2.05
CA LEU A 113 1.30 -10.52 -3.09
C LEU A 113 1.92 -10.91 -4.43
N THR A 114 3.02 -10.25 -4.83
CA THR A 114 3.72 -10.62 -6.07
C THR A 114 4.42 -11.98 -5.96
N SER A 115 4.89 -12.34 -4.77
CA SER A 115 5.53 -13.63 -4.50
C SER A 115 4.56 -14.81 -4.42
N LEU A 116 3.24 -14.58 -4.41
CA LEU A 116 2.24 -15.67 -4.47
C LEU A 116 2.42 -16.58 -5.67
N VAL A 117 2.91 -16.02 -6.78
CA VAL A 117 3.20 -16.78 -8.01
C VAL A 117 4.24 -17.90 -7.76
N THR A 118 5.12 -17.73 -6.78
CA THR A 118 6.14 -18.74 -6.45
C THR A 118 5.58 -19.95 -5.71
N GLY A 119 4.37 -19.85 -5.16
CA GLY A 119 3.72 -20.92 -4.39
C GLY A 119 4.43 -21.30 -3.09
N HIS A 120 5.35 -20.48 -2.60
CA HIS A 120 6.10 -20.82 -1.39
C HIS A 120 5.20 -20.81 -0.15
N PRO A 121 5.22 -21.87 0.71
CA PRO A 121 4.30 -21.99 1.85
C PRO A 121 4.33 -20.78 2.81
N SER A 122 5.50 -20.20 3.07
CA SER A 122 5.63 -19.06 3.97
C SER A 122 4.87 -17.83 3.46
N VAL A 123 4.87 -17.62 2.14
CA VAL A 123 4.14 -16.50 1.50
C VAL A 123 2.64 -16.72 1.61
N LEU A 124 2.18 -17.95 1.38
CA LEU A 124 0.75 -18.30 1.50
C LEU A 124 0.25 -18.09 2.92
N VAL A 125 0.99 -18.57 3.93
CA VAL A 125 0.64 -18.38 5.35
C VAL A 125 0.60 -16.89 5.70
N PHE A 126 1.58 -16.10 5.25
CA PHE A 126 1.60 -14.66 5.49
C PHE A 126 0.39 -13.95 4.89
N VAL A 127 0.09 -14.19 3.60
CA VAL A 127 -1.04 -13.53 2.92
C VAL A 127 -2.38 -13.95 3.51
N LEU A 128 -2.56 -15.23 3.86
CA LEU A 128 -3.75 -15.71 4.55
C LEU A 128 -3.92 -15.03 5.91
N SER A 129 -2.86 -14.98 6.72
CA SER A 129 -2.89 -14.31 8.04
C SER A 129 -3.20 -12.83 7.92
N MET A 130 -2.61 -12.13 6.93
CA MET A 130 -2.88 -10.73 6.63
C MET A 130 -4.35 -10.52 6.27
N THR A 131 -4.90 -11.35 5.38
CA THR A 131 -6.29 -11.26 4.94
C THR A 131 -7.25 -11.51 6.11
N ILE A 132 -7.00 -12.54 6.91
CA ILE A 132 -7.78 -12.85 8.12
C ILE A 132 -7.73 -11.66 9.10
N GLY A 133 -6.56 -11.07 9.32
CA GLY A 133 -6.41 -9.89 10.17
C GLY A 133 -7.23 -8.69 9.70
N MET A 134 -7.27 -8.45 8.38
CA MET A 134 -8.12 -7.40 7.80
C MET A 134 -9.61 -7.67 8.02
N PHE A 135 -10.08 -8.91 7.81
CA PHE A 135 -11.48 -9.29 8.05
C PHE A 135 -11.87 -9.18 9.53
N ILE A 136 -10.99 -9.62 10.43
CA ILE A 136 -11.24 -9.49 11.88
C ILE A 136 -11.36 -8.01 12.26
N PHE A 137 -10.43 -7.18 11.80
CA PHE A 137 -10.47 -5.74 12.09
C PHE A 137 -11.75 -5.08 11.54
N GLU A 138 -12.12 -5.36 10.32
CA GLU A 138 -13.34 -4.84 9.71
C GLU A 138 -14.58 -5.28 10.50
N SER A 139 -14.68 -6.55 10.84
CA SER A 139 -15.80 -7.11 11.61
C SER A 139 -15.91 -6.49 13.01
N LEU A 140 -14.79 -6.27 13.67
CA LEU A 140 -14.75 -5.62 14.98
C LEU A 140 -15.12 -4.13 14.86
N THR A 141 -14.57 -3.44 13.87
CA THR A 141 -14.81 -1.99 13.69
C THR A 141 -16.26 -1.71 13.32
N VAL A 142 -16.89 -2.54 12.50
CA VAL A 142 -18.31 -2.41 12.16
C VAL A 142 -19.21 -2.61 13.40
N ARG A 143 -18.80 -3.49 14.33
CA ARG A 143 -19.57 -3.72 15.57
C ARG A 143 -19.42 -2.59 16.60
N PHE A 144 -18.28 -1.91 16.64
CA PHE A 144 -17.99 -0.84 17.60
C PHE A 144 -18.19 0.58 17.02
N ARG A 145 -18.54 0.69 15.75
CA ARG A 145 -18.80 1.96 15.11
C ARG A 145 -20.24 2.38 15.38
N GLU A 146 -20.44 3.20 16.41
CA GLU A 146 -21.59 4.09 16.46
C GLU A 146 -21.61 4.99 15.21
N PRO A 147 -22.79 5.44 14.73
CA PRO A 147 -22.98 5.99 13.39
C PRO A 147 -22.50 7.44 13.25
N ASP A 148 -21.28 7.75 13.69
CA ASP A 148 -20.72 9.09 13.51
C ASP A 148 -19.30 9.03 12.92
N GLY A 149 -19.21 9.35 11.64
CA GLY A 149 -17.96 9.68 10.96
C GLY A 149 -17.43 8.69 9.93
N GLY A 150 -18.15 8.54 8.82
CA GLY A 150 -17.85 7.85 7.58
C GLY A 150 -16.44 7.59 7.16
N VAL A 151 -16.14 6.36 6.84
CA VAL A 151 -15.29 6.00 5.73
C VAL A 151 -16.21 5.81 4.51
N GLY A 152 -16.59 6.93 3.92
CA GLY A 152 -17.24 6.97 2.62
C GLY A 152 -16.24 6.83 1.49
N LEU A 153 -15.44 5.76 1.45
CA LEU A 153 -14.56 5.48 0.31
C LEU A 153 -15.23 4.64 -0.78
N LEU A 154 -16.38 4.05 -0.49
CA LEU A 154 -17.14 3.27 -1.49
C LEU A 154 -18.49 3.89 -1.88
N GLU A 155 -18.93 4.95 -1.21
CA GLU A 155 -20.25 5.56 -1.43
C GLU A 155 -20.24 6.78 -2.36
N GLN A 156 -19.15 7.09 -3.05
CA GLN A 156 -19.14 8.14 -4.07
C GLN A 156 -18.99 7.57 -5.49
N ALA A 157 -19.78 6.55 -5.79
CA ALA A 157 -20.20 6.35 -7.17
C ALA A 157 -21.26 7.43 -7.45
N PRO A 158 -21.01 8.41 -8.35
CA PRO A 158 -22.03 9.36 -8.73
C PRO A 158 -23.16 8.57 -9.43
N ALA A 159 -24.34 8.57 -8.80
CA ALA A 159 -25.57 8.19 -9.48
C ALA A 159 -25.65 9.01 -10.77
N ALA A 160 -25.67 8.33 -11.87
CA ALA A 160 -25.88 8.89 -13.20
C ALA A 160 -27.24 9.59 -13.22
N LYS A 161 -27.20 10.88 -13.53
CA LYS A 161 -28.34 11.60 -14.07
C LYS A 161 -27.89 12.33 -15.31
#